data_616a9d3582bfa99a3460f533e73f7ef7
#
_entry.id   616a9d3582bfa99a3460f533e73f7ef7
#
_cell.length_a   1.000
_cell.length_b   1.000
_cell.length_c   1.000
_cell.angle_alpha   90.00
_cell.angle_beta   90.00
_cell.angle_gamma   90.00
#
_symmetry.space_group_name_H-M   'P 1'
#
loop_
_entity.id
_entity.type
_entity.pdbx_description
1 polymer ?
#
loop_
_entity_poly.entity_id
_entity_poly.type
_entity_poly.pdbx_seq_one_letter_code
_entity_poly.pdbx_strand_id
1 'polypeptide(L)'
;MPPLLGCVLLFIFQVDGERIMNFREVASKGVLWGSVLMTAAATQLGACLTNEDIGISTWLTGTLEPLTKSLPVIGLILFFMTWAVVETNFSSNIVTTTVVSAVALSVLTALPEGSVNVGAVVCMVGFAAGICNMTPAGQSTVNTVAIGS
;
A
#
# COMPACT_ATOMS: atom_id res chain seq x y z
N MET A 1 -9.17 13.65 -10.57
CA MET A 1 -9.66 13.38 -11.93
C MET A 1 -8.87 14.01 -13.10
N PRO A 2 -7.96 15.02 -12.90
CA PRO A 2 -7.20 15.63 -14.02
C PRO A 2 -6.44 14.66 -14.92
N PRO A 3 -5.76 13.58 -14.38
CA PRO A 3 -5.01 12.66 -15.24
C PRO A 3 -5.89 11.88 -16.22
N LEU A 4 -7.10 11.54 -15.81
CA LEU A 4 -8.05 10.78 -16.63
C LEU A 4 -8.56 11.61 -17.80
N LEU A 5 -8.84 12.90 -17.58
CA LEU A 5 -9.18 13.86 -18.63
C LEU A 5 -8.03 14.02 -19.63
N GLY A 6 -6.79 14.12 -19.12
CA GLY A 6 -5.60 14.18 -19.98
C GLY A 6 -5.46 12.94 -20.87
N CYS A 7 -5.64 11.75 -20.32
CA CYS A 7 -5.63 10.51 -21.11
C CYS A 7 -6.71 10.50 -22.19
N VAL A 8 -7.95 10.87 -21.84
CA VAL A 8 -9.06 10.91 -22.80
C VAL A 8 -8.76 11.89 -23.95
N LEU A 9 -8.23 13.08 -23.62
CA LEU A 9 -7.84 14.06 -24.63
C LEU A 9 -6.77 13.51 -25.59
N LEU A 10 -5.74 12.83 -25.08
CA LEU A 10 -4.68 12.23 -25.91
C LEU A 10 -5.20 11.15 -26.87
N PHE A 11 -6.28 10.45 -26.53
CA PHE A 11 -6.93 9.49 -27.44
C PHE A 11 -7.83 10.15 -28.52
N ILE A 12 -8.31 11.37 -28.25
CA ILE A 12 -9.22 12.09 -29.13
C ILE A 12 -8.46 12.97 -30.11
N PHE A 13 -7.40 13.65 -29.64
CA PHE A 13 -6.62 14.56 -30.46
C PHE A 13 -5.82 13.85 -31.54
N GLN A 14 -5.81 14.44 -32.72
CA GLN A 14 -5.03 14.00 -33.88
C GLN A 14 -4.09 15.13 -34.31
N VAL A 15 -2.86 14.79 -34.62
CA VAL A 15 -1.85 15.69 -35.18
C VAL A 15 -1.42 15.12 -36.52
N ASP A 16 -1.46 15.92 -37.58
CA ASP A 16 -1.14 15.53 -38.96
C ASP A 16 -1.97 14.33 -39.49
N GLY A 17 -3.21 14.18 -39.02
CA GLY A 17 -4.11 13.09 -39.41
C GLY A 17 -3.89 11.76 -38.67
N GLU A 18 -2.88 11.67 -37.83
CA GLU A 18 -2.61 10.53 -36.96
C GLU A 18 -3.02 10.77 -35.52
N ARG A 19 -3.55 9.76 -34.85
CA ARG A 19 -3.90 9.85 -33.43
C ARG A 19 -2.64 9.88 -32.59
N ILE A 20 -2.56 10.82 -31.63
CA ILE A 20 -1.41 10.97 -30.72
C ILE A 20 -1.20 9.68 -29.92
N MET A 21 -2.27 9.02 -29.49
CA MET A 21 -2.21 7.74 -28.77
C MET A 21 -3.22 6.74 -29.31
N ASN A 22 -2.78 5.50 -29.49
CA ASN A 22 -3.63 4.39 -29.86
C ASN A 22 -3.95 3.57 -28.60
N PHE A 23 -5.25 3.51 -28.22
CA PHE A 23 -5.69 2.78 -27.02
C PHE A 23 -5.21 1.33 -27.00
N ARG A 24 -5.28 0.62 -28.12
CA ARG A 24 -4.87 -0.78 -28.22
C ARG A 24 -3.38 -0.97 -27.93
N GLU A 25 -2.56 -0.07 -28.43
CA GLU A 25 -1.12 -0.12 -28.23
C GLU A 25 -0.73 0.24 -26.81
N VAL A 26 -1.33 1.30 -26.25
CA VAL A 26 -1.13 1.70 -24.86
C VAL A 26 -1.59 0.60 -23.89
N ALA A 27 -2.76 0.03 -24.11
CA ALA A 27 -3.28 -1.05 -23.28
C ALA A 27 -2.42 -2.32 -23.34
N SER A 28 -1.83 -2.64 -24.51
CA SER A 28 -1.03 -3.85 -24.66
C SER A 28 0.42 -3.71 -24.25
N LYS A 29 1.03 -2.53 -24.44
CA LYS A 29 2.47 -2.32 -24.23
C LYS A 29 2.79 -1.26 -23.19
N GLY A 30 1.89 -0.26 -23.00
CA GLY A 30 2.14 0.88 -22.10
C GLY A 30 1.63 0.67 -20.67
N VAL A 31 0.67 -0.22 -20.48
CA VAL A 31 0.12 -0.50 -19.14
C VAL A 31 0.86 -1.66 -18.48
N LEU A 32 1.42 -1.40 -17.31
CA LEU A 32 2.03 -2.44 -16.47
C LEU A 32 0.94 -3.25 -15.77
N TRP A 33 0.30 -4.14 -16.50
CA TRP A 33 -0.84 -4.96 -15.99
C TRP A 33 -0.49 -5.74 -14.72
N GLY A 34 0.75 -6.20 -14.58
CA GLY A 34 1.23 -6.84 -13.36
C GLY A 34 1.07 -5.94 -12.14
N SER A 35 1.48 -4.68 -12.24
CA SER A 35 1.34 -3.70 -11.15
C SER A 35 -0.12 -3.36 -10.85
N VAL A 36 -0.96 -3.24 -11.89
CA VAL A 36 -2.40 -2.97 -11.73
C VAL A 36 -3.08 -4.12 -10.98
N LEU A 37 -2.86 -5.36 -11.42
CA LEU A 37 -3.42 -6.54 -10.78
C LEU A 37 -2.91 -6.73 -9.35
N MET A 38 -1.61 -6.48 -9.12
CA MET A 38 -1.01 -6.56 -7.78
C MET A 38 -1.64 -5.54 -6.83
N THR A 39 -1.82 -4.29 -7.28
CA THR A 39 -2.47 -3.25 -6.49
C THR A 39 -3.93 -3.60 -6.18
N ALA A 40 -4.67 -4.11 -7.16
CA ALA A 40 -6.04 -4.55 -6.95
C ALA A 40 -6.11 -5.71 -5.93
N ALA A 41 -5.25 -6.71 -6.06
CA ALA A 41 -5.18 -7.84 -5.13
C ALA A 41 -4.81 -7.38 -3.71
N ALA A 42 -3.80 -6.52 -3.56
CA ALA A 42 -3.39 -5.97 -2.27
C ALA A 42 -4.51 -5.17 -1.59
N THR A 43 -5.24 -4.36 -2.38
CA THR A 43 -6.39 -3.59 -1.87
C THR A 43 -7.51 -4.51 -1.37
N GLN A 44 -7.81 -5.58 -2.12
CA GLN A 44 -8.81 -6.57 -1.69
C GLN A 44 -8.35 -7.35 -0.46
N LEU A 45 -7.07 -7.72 -0.38
CA LEU A 45 -6.51 -8.36 0.80
C LEU A 45 -6.65 -7.46 2.03
N GLY A 46 -6.33 -6.17 1.91
CA GLY A 46 -6.52 -5.20 2.98
C GLY A 46 -7.99 -5.09 3.41
N ALA A 47 -8.92 -5.06 2.46
CA ALA A 47 -10.35 -5.06 2.75
C ALA A 47 -10.81 -6.35 3.46
N CYS A 48 -10.27 -7.50 3.09
CA CYS A 48 -10.55 -8.76 3.80
C CYS A 48 -10.01 -8.76 5.24
N LEU A 49 -8.83 -8.19 5.46
CA LEU A 49 -8.21 -8.11 6.79
C LEU A 49 -9.01 -7.22 7.75
N THR A 50 -9.67 -6.18 7.23
CA THR A 50 -10.48 -5.25 8.02
C THR A 50 -11.96 -5.62 8.08
N ASN A 51 -12.39 -6.65 7.35
CA ASN A 51 -13.78 -7.08 7.34
C ASN A 51 -14.13 -7.86 8.62
N GLU A 52 -15.12 -7.38 9.37
CA GLU A 52 -15.59 -7.97 10.62
C GLU A 52 -16.20 -9.37 10.42
N ASP A 53 -16.87 -9.60 9.29
CA ASP A 53 -17.55 -10.88 8.98
C ASP A 53 -16.54 -12.03 8.82
N ILE A 54 -15.33 -11.74 8.39
CA ILE A 54 -14.27 -12.73 8.19
C ILE A 54 -13.59 -13.10 9.52
N GLY A 55 -13.64 -12.21 10.52
CA GLY A 55 -13.09 -12.43 11.85
C GLY A 55 -11.55 -12.37 11.94
N ILE A 56 -10.86 -12.04 10.86
CA ILE A 56 -9.39 -11.93 10.87
C ILE A 56 -8.94 -10.80 11.77
N SER A 57 -9.62 -9.65 11.73
CA SER A 57 -9.32 -8.50 12.59
C SER A 57 -9.48 -8.85 14.06
N THR A 58 -10.53 -9.60 14.41
CA THR A 58 -10.79 -10.09 15.78
C THR A 58 -9.69 -11.05 16.23
N TRP A 59 -9.30 -11.99 15.38
CA TRP A 59 -8.21 -12.93 15.66
C TRP A 59 -6.86 -12.20 15.82
N LEU A 60 -6.54 -11.25 14.94
CA LEU A 60 -5.32 -10.42 15.03
C LEU A 60 -5.31 -9.60 16.32
N THR A 61 -6.41 -8.93 16.63
CA THR A 61 -6.53 -8.15 17.86
C THR A 61 -6.31 -9.02 19.09
N GLY A 62 -6.93 -10.20 19.15
CA GLY A 62 -6.74 -11.14 20.27
C GLY A 62 -5.29 -11.66 20.38
N THR A 63 -4.64 -11.94 19.25
CA THR A 63 -3.25 -12.40 19.21
C THR A 63 -2.26 -11.29 19.62
N LEU A 64 -2.54 -10.05 19.24
CA LEU A 64 -1.71 -8.90 19.55
C LEU A 64 -2.10 -8.19 20.86
N GLU A 65 -3.17 -8.61 21.53
CA GLU A 65 -3.61 -8.08 22.81
C GLU A 65 -2.50 -8.06 23.90
N PRO A 66 -1.67 -9.12 24.05
CA PRO A 66 -0.55 -9.07 24.99
C PRO A 66 0.44 -7.94 24.67
N LEU A 67 0.64 -7.66 23.38
CA LEU A 67 1.53 -6.61 22.92
C LEU A 67 0.97 -5.23 23.24
N THR A 68 -0.34 -5.03 23.03
CA THR A 68 -1.02 -3.76 23.35
C THR A 68 -1.07 -3.45 24.84
N LYS A 69 -1.13 -4.48 25.69
CA LYS A 69 -1.11 -4.33 27.14
C LYS A 69 0.30 -4.13 27.72
N SER A 70 1.33 -4.64 27.06
CA SER A 70 2.70 -4.58 27.55
C SER A 70 3.48 -3.36 27.04
N LEU A 71 3.11 -2.82 25.89
CA LEU A 71 3.81 -1.70 25.28
C LEU A 71 3.06 -0.38 25.48
N PRO A 72 3.79 0.71 25.80
CA PRO A 72 3.21 2.04 25.74
C PRO A 72 2.84 2.38 24.30
N VAL A 73 1.93 3.33 24.10
CA VAL A 73 1.46 3.77 22.78
C VAL A 73 2.61 4.07 21.81
N ILE A 74 3.66 4.74 22.27
CA ILE A 74 4.85 5.04 21.47
C ILE A 74 5.55 3.74 21.02
N GLY A 75 5.59 2.73 21.90
CA GLY A 75 6.16 1.43 21.59
C GLY A 75 5.40 0.71 20.49
N LEU A 76 4.06 0.80 20.47
CA LEU A 76 3.21 0.25 19.41
C LEU A 76 3.43 0.97 18.07
N ILE A 77 3.53 2.29 18.10
CA ILE A 77 3.82 3.09 16.89
C ILE A 77 5.16 2.66 16.29
N LEU A 78 6.21 2.61 17.13
CA LEU A 78 7.54 2.19 16.70
C LEU A 78 7.54 0.75 16.17
N PHE A 79 6.78 -0.15 16.79
CA PHE A 79 6.62 -1.53 16.32
C PHE A 79 6.05 -1.59 14.91
N PHE A 80 4.93 -0.91 14.65
CA PHE A 80 4.32 -0.90 13.32
C PHE A 80 5.20 -0.21 12.27
N MET A 81 5.88 0.87 12.63
CA MET A 81 6.83 1.54 11.73
C MET A 81 8.01 0.62 11.40
N THR A 82 8.60 -0.03 12.40
CA THR A 82 9.73 -0.96 12.18
C THR A 82 9.29 -2.16 11.35
N TRP A 83 8.10 -2.71 11.62
CA TRP A 83 7.54 -3.77 10.80
C TRP A 83 7.37 -3.34 9.35
N ALA A 84 6.78 -2.16 9.10
CA ALA A 84 6.63 -1.64 7.74
C ALA A 84 7.99 -1.46 7.05
N VAL A 85 8.99 -0.93 7.75
CA VAL A 85 10.36 -0.79 7.25
C VAL A 85 10.98 -2.13 6.86
N VAL A 86 10.86 -3.14 7.71
CA VAL A 86 11.41 -4.48 7.45
C VAL A 86 10.68 -5.14 6.28
N GLU A 87 9.35 -5.14 6.31
CA GLU A 87 8.54 -5.81 5.30
C GLU A 87 8.71 -5.18 3.92
N THR A 88 8.74 -3.85 3.81
CA THR A 88 8.89 -3.15 2.53
C THR A 88 10.20 -3.49 1.81
N ASN A 89 11.21 -3.97 2.54
CA ASN A 89 12.45 -4.44 1.92
C ASN A 89 12.31 -5.77 1.18
N PHE A 90 11.28 -6.54 1.48
CA PHE A 90 11.00 -7.85 0.85
C PHE A 90 9.73 -7.83 0.01
N SER A 91 8.89 -6.82 0.19
CA SER A 91 7.59 -6.68 -0.44
C SER A 91 7.44 -5.32 -1.14
N SER A 92 6.38 -5.16 -1.92
CA SER A 92 6.04 -3.87 -2.52
C SER A 92 5.58 -2.87 -1.46
N ASN A 93 6.00 -1.60 -1.57
CA ASN A 93 5.57 -0.52 -0.68
C ASN A 93 4.03 -0.43 -0.56
N ILE A 94 3.31 -0.69 -1.66
CA ILE A 94 1.84 -0.66 -1.69
C ILE A 94 1.28 -1.81 -0.85
N VAL A 95 1.81 -3.01 -1.02
CA VAL A 95 1.39 -4.20 -0.26
C VAL A 95 1.68 -4.00 1.21
N THR A 96 2.90 -3.62 1.56
CA THR A 96 3.31 -3.35 2.94
C THR A 96 2.43 -2.29 3.59
N THR A 97 2.23 -1.15 2.92
CA THR A 97 1.37 -0.08 3.46
C THR A 97 -0.04 -0.59 3.70
N THR A 98 -0.61 -1.36 2.77
CA THR A 98 -1.97 -1.88 2.88
C THR A 98 -2.10 -2.87 4.04
N VAL A 99 -1.21 -3.86 4.10
CA VAL A 99 -1.26 -4.93 5.10
C VAL A 99 -0.96 -4.40 6.50
N VAL A 100 0.15 -3.69 6.67
CA VAL A 100 0.56 -3.19 7.99
C VAL A 100 -0.43 -2.14 8.50
N SER A 101 -0.96 -1.27 7.63
CA SER A 101 -2.00 -0.30 8.02
C SER A 101 -3.29 -0.97 8.43
N ALA A 102 -3.73 -2.03 7.75
CA ALA A 102 -4.94 -2.77 8.13
C ALA A 102 -4.79 -3.44 9.50
N VAL A 103 -3.65 -4.05 9.77
CA VAL A 103 -3.35 -4.65 11.09
C VAL A 103 -3.24 -3.57 12.16
N ALA A 104 -2.53 -2.47 11.89
CA ALA A 104 -2.40 -1.36 12.81
C ALA A 104 -3.77 -0.74 13.15
N LEU A 105 -4.63 -0.57 12.13
CA LEU A 105 -6.00 -0.09 12.31
C LEU A 105 -6.77 -1.00 13.27
N SER A 106 -6.79 -2.30 13.03
CA SER A 106 -7.50 -3.28 13.86
C SER A 106 -7.02 -3.27 15.32
N VAL A 107 -5.71 -3.15 15.54
CA VAL A 107 -5.12 -3.16 16.88
C VAL A 107 -5.34 -1.83 17.61
N LEU A 108 -5.16 -0.71 16.92
CA LEU A 108 -5.22 0.62 17.54
C LEU A 108 -6.66 1.07 17.81
N THR A 109 -7.64 0.61 17.02
CA THR A 109 -9.07 0.87 17.29
C THR A 109 -9.59 0.10 18.52
N ALA A 110 -8.90 -0.96 18.94
CA ALA A 110 -9.22 -1.66 20.19
C ALA A 110 -8.72 -0.96 21.45
N LEU A 111 -7.89 0.09 21.31
CA LEU A 111 -7.43 0.92 22.43
C LEU A 111 -8.51 1.91 22.88
N PRO A 112 -8.46 2.39 24.14
CA PRO A 112 -9.39 3.41 24.63
C PRO A 112 -9.41 4.65 23.71
N GLU A 113 -10.59 5.19 23.48
CA GLU A 113 -10.78 6.39 22.65
C GLU A 113 -9.90 7.55 23.13
N GLY A 114 -9.25 8.22 22.20
CA GLY A 114 -8.38 9.37 22.48
C GLY A 114 -6.94 9.05 22.85
N SER A 115 -6.57 7.78 23.03
CA SER A 115 -5.18 7.40 23.34
C SER A 115 -4.25 7.59 22.18
N VAL A 116 -4.74 7.45 20.93
CA VAL A 116 -3.95 7.54 19.69
C VAL A 116 -4.77 8.12 18.56
N ASN A 117 -4.15 8.99 17.78
CA ASN A 117 -4.72 9.34 16.48
C ASN A 117 -4.36 8.26 15.44
N VAL A 118 -5.29 7.33 15.24
CA VAL A 118 -5.10 6.16 14.35
C VAL A 118 -4.74 6.59 12.93
N GLY A 119 -5.37 7.67 12.41
CA GLY A 119 -5.06 8.19 11.09
C GLY A 119 -3.61 8.68 10.97
N ALA A 120 -3.07 9.31 12.02
CA ALA A 120 -1.66 9.72 12.04
C ALA A 120 -0.72 8.51 12.01
N VAL A 121 -1.03 7.44 12.74
CA VAL A 121 -0.21 6.22 12.73
C VAL A 121 -0.23 5.54 11.37
N VAL A 122 -1.39 5.43 10.73
CA VAL A 122 -1.50 4.89 9.37
C VAL A 122 -0.68 5.72 8.37
N CYS A 123 -0.71 7.05 8.48
CA CYS A 123 0.17 7.90 7.67
C CYS A 123 1.65 7.64 7.95
N MET A 124 2.05 7.49 9.21
CA MET A 124 3.44 7.18 9.58
C MET A 124 3.90 5.82 9.03
N VAL A 125 3.03 4.80 9.05
CA VAL A 125 3.29 3.49 8.43
C VAL A 125 3.51 3.63 6.92
N GLY A 126 2.67 4.41 6.24
CA GLY A 126 2.83 4.69 4.82
C GLY A 126 4.14 5.40 4.50
N PHE A 127 4.53 6.39 5.30
CA PHE A 127 5.85 7.04 5.17
C PHE A 127 7.00 6.06 5.42
N ALA A 128 6.91 5.24 6.47
CA ALA A 128 7.93 4.25 6.80
C ALA A 128 8.11 3.25 5.64
N ALA A 129 7.02 2.75 5.06
CA ALA A 129 7.07 1.86 3.91
C ALA A 129 7.67 2.54 2.66
N GLY A 130 7.45 3.86 2.47
CA GLY A 130 7.95 4.60 1.31
C GLY A 130 9.41 5.03 1.39
N ILE A 131 9.95 5.20 2.60
CA ILE A 131 11.32 5.72 2.80
C ILE A 131 12.38 4.61 2.68
N CYS A 132 12.06 3.39 3.06
CA CYS A 132 13.02 2.29 3.14
C CYS A 132 13.12 1.51 1.83
N ASN A 133 14.14 1.84 1.06
CA ASN A 133 14.48 1.23 -0.22
C ASN A 133 15.90 0.62 -0.14
N MET A 134 16.10 -0.32 0.80
CA MET A 134 17.44 -0.87 1.10
C MET A 134 17.77 -2.10 0.26
N THR A 135 16.78 -2.84 -0.22
CA THR A 135 17.00 -4.06 -1.00
C THR A 135 16.44 -3.95 -2.42
N PRO A 136 17.09 -4.56 -3.41
CA PRO A 136 16.56 -4.59 -4.77
C PRO A 136 15.30 -5.45 -4.91
N ALA A 137 15.03 -6.35 -3.99
CA ALA A 137 13.95 -7.34 -4.08
C ALA A 137 12.55 -6.76 -3.75
N GLY A 138 12.49 -5.75 -2.88
CA GLY A 138 11.20 -5.18 -2.41
C GLY A 138 10.74 -3.95 -3.17
N GLN A 139 11.36 -3.61 -4.27
CA GLN A 139 11.31 -2.25 -4.75
C GLN A 139 10.30 -1.94 -5.83
N SER A 140 9.99 -0.67 -5.89
CA SER A 140 9.27 -0.09 -7.02
C SER A 140 9.90 -0.57 -8.33
N THR A 141 9.09 -0.75 -9.34
CA THR A 141 9.45 -1.14 -10.71
C THR A 141 10.69 -0.40 -11.24
N VAL A 142 10.96 0.81 -10.73
CA VAL A 142 12.09 1.65 -11.12
C VAL A 142 13.44 1.03 -10.74
N ASN A 143 13.57 0.50 -9.52
CA ASN A 143 14.84 -0.10 -9.08
C ASN A 143 15.07 -1.48 -9.72
N THR A 144 13.99 -2.25 -9.94
CA THR A 144 14.09 -3.54 -10.63
C THR A 144 14.54 -3.36 -12.08
N VAL A 145 14.08 -2.31 -12.76
CA VAL A 145 14.52 -1.97 -14.12
C VAL A 145 15.95 -1.46 -14.12
N ALA A 146 16.36 -0.64 -13.15
CA ALA A 146 17.73 -0.12 -13.06
C ALA A 146 18.79 -1.20 -12.80
N ILE A 147 18.41 -2.31 -12.16
CA ILE A 147 19.32 -3.44 -11.89
C ILE A 147 19.34 -4.44 -13.04
N GLY A 148 18.25 -4.53 -13.81
CA GLY A 148 18.11 -5.43 -14.96
C GLY A 148 18.62 -4.85 -16.29
N SER A 149 19.03 -3.59 -16.32
CA SER A 149 19.65 -2.90 -17.48
C SER A 149 21.17 -2.87 -17.35
#